data_a44dc4141027e5ea617604b0ce281f51
#
_entry.id   a44dc4141027e5ea617604b0ce281f51
#
_cell.length_a   1.000
_cell.length_b   1.000
_cell.length_c   1.000
_cell.angle_alpha   90.00
_cell.angle_beta   90.00
_cell.angle_gamma   90.00
#
_symmetry.space_group_name_H-M   'P 1'
#
loop_
_entity.id
_entity.type
_entity.pdbx_description
1 polymer ?
#
loop_
_entity_poly.entity_id
_entity_poly.type
_entity_poly.pdbx_seq_one_letter_code
_entity_poly.pdbx_strand_id
1 'polypeptide(L)'
;MLTDDGKHLYVSWDEYHMLIERLALKIAGSGWEFDQILCLARGGMRPGDVLSRVFDKPLAIMSTSSYRAEAGTIQGRLDLAKYITMPKGELAGRILLVDDLSDSGVTLRAVVDRLRGMPSISELRSAVIWTKGVSSYTPDYFVEKLPTSPWIHQPFEEYDDLRPEGLAKKFVI
;
A
#
# COMPACT_ATOMS: atom_id res chain seq x y z
N MET A 1 -0.59 2.71 -18.42
CA MET A 1 -1.53 3.26 -19.43
C MET A 1 -2.93 2.69 -19.23
N LEU A 2 -3.97 3.51 -19.15
CA LEU A 2 -5.36 3.06 -19.02
C LEU A 2 -5.84 2.55 -20.40
N THR A 3 -6.54 1.40 -20.42
CA THR A 3 -7.14 0.86 -21.64
C THR A 3 -8.34 1.71 -22.12
N ASP A 4 -8.67 1.63 -23.40
CA ASP A 4 -9.77 2.43 -24.00
C ASP A 4 -11.14 2.13 -23.37
N ASP A 5 -11.33 0.89 -22.88
CA ASP A 5 -12.55 0.48 -22.18
C ASP A 5 -12.57 0.91 -20.69
N GLY A 6 -11.48 1.51 -20.19
CA GLY A 6 -11.33 1.99 -18.82
C GLY A 6 -11.26 0.89 -17.76
N LYS A 7 -11.10 -0.38 -18.15
CA LYS A 7 -11.14 -1.51 -17.20
C LYS A 7 -9.79 -1.91 -16.63
N HIS A 8 -8.71 -1.58 -17.33
CA HIS A 8 -7.34 -1.97 -16.96
C HIS A 8 -6.41 -0.78 -16.98
N LEU A 9 -5.59 -0.64 -15.95
CA LEU A 9 -4.50 0.33 -15.84
C LEU A 9 -3.18 -0.45 -15.76
N TYR A 10 -2.37 -0.37 -16.81
CA TYR A 10 -1.04 -0.98 -16.83
C TYR A 10 0.00 0.04 -16.39
N VAL A 11 0.85 -0.35 -15.45
CA VAL A 11 1.89 0.49 -14.84
C VAL A 11 3.25 -0.18 -15.05
N SER A 12 4.21 0.54 -15.65
CA SER A 12 5.58 0.09 -15.78
C SER A 12 6.38 0.31 -14.47
N TRP A 13 7.58 -0.30 -14.37
CA TRP A 13 8.47 -0.08 -13.23
C TRP A 13 8.86 1.40 -13.09
N ASP A 14 9.17 2.07 -14.19
CA ASP A 14 9.54 3.48 -14.19
C ASP A 14 8.39 4.38 -13.73
N GLU A 15 7.18 4.14 -14.24
CA GLU A 15 5.97 4.85 -13.80
C GLU A 15 5.70 4.61 -12.32
N TYR A 16 5.86 3.36 -11.85
CA TYR A 16 5.64 3.01 -10.45
C TYR A 16 6.60 3.76 -9.52
N HIS A 17 7.90 3.81 -9.88
CA HIS A 17 8.88 4.56 -9.10
C HIS A 17 8.59 6.06 -9.07
N MET A 18 8.27 6.66 -10.23
CA MET A 18 7.88 8.08 -10.28
C MET A 18 6.65 8.38 -9.42
N LEU A 19 5.69 7.47 -9.35
CA LEU A 19 4.51 7.63 -8.50
C LEU A 19 4.88 7.62 -7.01
N ILE A 20 5.82 6.76 -6.59
CA ILE A 20 6.32 6.77 -5.20
C ILE A 20 7.02 8.09 -4.88
N GLU A 21 7.86 8.59 -5.78
CA GLU A 21 8.54 9.89 -5.62
C GLU A 21 7.53 11.05 -5.51
N ARG A 22 6.50 11.05 -6.35
CA ARG A 22 5.39 12.03 -6.27
C ARG A 22 4.64 11.94 -4.95
N LEU A 23 4.45 10.73 -4.40
CA LEU A 23 3.85 10.53 -3.07
C LEU A 23 4.74 11.16 -2.00
N ALA A 24 6.05 10.93 -2.04
CA ALA A 24 7.02 11.53 -1.12
C ALA A 24 6.94 13.07 -1.16
N LEU A 25 6.91 13.67 -2.35
CA LEU A 25 6.79 15.11 -2.50
C LEU A 25 5.47 15.66 -1.96
N LYS A 26 4.35 14.95 -2.13
CA LYS A 26 3.07 15.35 -1.55
C LYS A 26 3.09 15.34 -0.02
N ILE A 27 3.69 14.31 0.57
CA ILE A 27 3.83 14.20 2.03
C ILE A 27 4.72 15.35 2.54
N ALA A 28 5.90 15.54 1.96
CA ALA A 28 6.84 16.61 2.33
C ALA A 28 6.19 18.00 2.18
N GLY A 29 5.49 18.24 1.07
CA GLY A 29 4.82 19.51 0.80
C GLY A 29 3.68 19.85 1.75
N SER A 30 3.17 18.87 2.51
CA SER A 30 2.15 19.12 3.54
C SER A 30 2.70 19.77 4.80
N GLY A 31 4.03 19.73 5.00
CA GLY A 31 4.67 20.19 6.23
C GLY A 31 4.41 19.32 7.47
N TRP A 32 3.68 18.21 7.33
CA TRP A 32 3.45 17.31 8.44
C TRP A 32 4.67 16.40 8.66
N GLU A 33 5.14 16.38 9.88
CA GLU A 33 6.25 15.53 10.30
C GLU A 33 5.73 14.28 11.02
N PHE A 34 6.39 13.16 10.79
CA PHE A 34 6.09 11.88 11.43
C PHE A 34 7.36 11.23 11.98
N ASP A 35 7.17 10.27 12.87
CA ASP A 35 8.26 9.65 13.61
C ASP A 35 8.63 8.29 13.04
N GLN A 36 7.66 7.56 12.51
CA GLN A 36 7.83 6.20 11.99
C GLN A 36 6.90 5.95 10.80
N ILE A 37 7.29 5.00 9.96
CA ILE A 37 6.45 4.48 8.87
C ILE A 37 5.99 3.08 9.23
N LEU A 38 4.71 2.80 9.04
CA LEU A 38 4.15 1.46 9.05
C LEU A 38 3.66 1.10 7.65
N CYS A 39 4.27 0.11 7.01
CA CYS A 39 3.78 -0.37 5.72
C CYS A 39 2.95 -1.65 5.87
N LEU A 40 1.94 -1.79 5.01
CA LEU A 40 1.12 -2.99 4.91
C LEU A 40 1.77 -3.96 3.92
N ALA A 41 2.09 -5.16 4.37
CA ALA A 41 2.63 -6.19 3.50
C ALA A 41 1.47 -6.91 2.76
N ARG A 42 1.64 -7.17 1.46
CA ARG A 42 2.84 -6.98 0.63
C ARG A 42 2.87 -5.67 -0.15
N GLY A 43 1.70 -5.13 -0.56
CA GLY A 43 1.60 -4.01 -1.49
C GLY A 43 2.37 -2.76 -1.03
N GLY A 44 2.17 -2.38 0.23
CA GLY A 44 2.80 -1.21 0.83
C GLY A 44 4.31 -1.32 1.09
N MET A 45 4.91 -2.50 0.93
CA MET A 45 6.34 -2.69 1.23
C MET A 45 7.25 -1.87 0.31
N ARG A 46 6.92 -1.78 -0.98
CA ARG A 46 7.74 -1.03 -1.94
C ARG A 46 7.69 0.47 -1.70
N PRO A 47 6.51 1.11 -1.66
CA PRO A 47 6.45 2.52 -1.31
C PRO A 47 6.96 2.77 0.11
N GLY A 48 6.70 1.87 1.08
CA GLY A 48 7.21 1.99 2.44
C GLY A 48 8.73 2.00 2.54
N ASP A 49 9.44 1.12 1.82
CA ASP A 49 10.90 1.10 1.78
C ASP A 49 11.47 2.41 1.21
N VAL A 50 10.97 2.85 0.06
CA VAL A 50 11.44 4.09 -0.57
C VAL A 50 11.18 5.30 0.34
N LEU A 51 9.97 5.43 0.89
CA LEU A 51 9.63 6.54 1.78
C LEU A 51 10.46 6.52 3.06
N SER A 52 10.76 5.34 3.63
CA SER A 52 11.59 5.24 4.83
C SER A 52 13.01 5.77 4.60
N ARG A 53 13.57 5.54 3.41
CA ARG A 53 14.88 6.06 3.01
C ARG A 53 14.84 7.56 2.73
N VAL A 54 13.84 8.02 1.98
CA VAL A 54 13.70 9.44 1.60
C VAL A 54 13.51 10.33 2.82
N PHE A 55 12.73 9.88 3.81
CA PHE A 55 12.46 10.64 5.03
C PHE A 55 13.39 10.29 6.22
N ASP A 56 14.30 9.33 6.04
CA ASP A 56 15.17 8.82 7.11
C ASP A 56 14.37 8.42 8.37
N LYS A 57 13.34 7.60 8.17
CA LYS A 57 12.45 7.16 9.26
C LYS A 57 12.45 5.64 9.41
N PRO A 58 12.35 5.13 10.66
CA PRO A 58 12.21 3.71 10.92
C PRO A 58 11.00 3.12 10.21
N LEU A 59 11.18 1.93 9.62
CA LEU A 59 10.14 1.18 8.93
C LEU A 59 9.63 0.04 9.78
N ALA A 60 8.35 0.03 10.07
CA ALA A 60 7.61 -1.07 10.65
C ALA A 60 6.77 -1.77 9.57
N ILE A 61 6.50 -3.06 9.75
CA ILE A 61 5.74 -3.89 8.81
C ILE A 61 4.60 -4.58 9.54
N MET A 62 3.40 -4.52 8.96
CA MET A 62 2.25 -5.30 9.39
C MET A 62 1.66 -6.05 8.22
N SER A 63 1.49 -7.37 8.36
CA SER A 63 0.80 -8.17 7.34
C SER A 63 -0.71 -8.01 7.43
N THR A 64 -1.33 -7.85 6.27
CA THR A 64 -2.78 -7.91 6.11
C THR A 64 -3.12 -8.97 5.09
N SER A 65 -4.15 -9.75 5.32
CA SER A 65 -4.66 -10.72 4.37
C SER A 65 -6.15 -10.47 4.15
N SER A 66 -6.49 -10.06 2.95
CA SER A 66 -7.87 -10.07 2.50
C SER A 66 -8.08 -11.33 1.67
N TYR A 67 -8.81 -12.31 2.20
CA TYR A 67 -9.23 -13.45 1.40
C TYR A 67 -10.21 -12.96 0.34
N ARG A 68 -9.77 -12.90 -0.91
CA ARG A 68 -10.70 -12.87 -2.04
C ARG A 68 -11.30 -14.26 -2.12
N ALA A 69 -12.57 -14.39 -1.72
CA ALA A 69 -13.30 -15.65 -1.91
C ALA A 69 -13.37 -15.92 -3.41
N GLU A 70 -12.77 -17.02 -3.86
CA GLU A 70 -13.13 -17.62 -5.15
C GLU A 70 -14.62 -17.96 -5.09
N ALA A 71 -15.36 -17.45 -6.05
CA ALA A 71 -16.76 -17.74 -6.30
C ALA A 71 -17.74 -17.64 -5.08
N GLY A 72 -18.11 -16.45 -4.70
CA GLY A 72 -19.55 -16.17 -4.50
C GLY A 72 -20.20 -16.50 -3.18
N THR A 73 -19.54 -16.90 -2.06
CA THR A 73 -20.31 -17.37 -0.88
C THR A 73 -19.79 -17.01 0.52
N ILE A 74 -18.66 -16.31 0.67
CA ILE A 74 -18.26 -15.84 2.01
C ILE A 74 -17.75 -14.41 1.87
N GLN A 75 -18.34 -13.44 2.59
CA GLN A 75 -17.75 -12.12 2.79
C GLN A 75 -16.33 -12.34 3.29
N GLY A 76 -15.34 -11.90 2.50
CA GLY A 76 -13.93 -12.14 2.75
C GLY A 76 -13.56 -11.64 4.15
N ARG A 77 -13.12 -12.56 5.00
CA ARG A 77 -12.62 -12.23 6.33
C ARG A 77 -11.30 -11.47 6.14
N LEU A 78 -11.24 -10.25 6.66
CA LEU A 78 -10.01 -9.49 6.75
C LEU A 78 -9.25 -9.96 7.98
N ASP A 79 -8.09 -10.55 7.78
CA ASP A 79 -7.18 -10.90 8.87
C ASP A 79 -6.07 -9.86 8.96
N LEU A 80 -6.00 -9.18 10.10
CA LEU A 80 -4.91 -8.27 10.44
C LEU A 80 -3.91 -9.02 11.34
N ALA A 81 -2.63 -8.99 10.98
CA ALA A 81 -1.59 -9.59 11.79
C ALA A 81 -1.64 -9.04 13.22
N LYS A 82 -1.51 -9.93 14.20
CA LYS A 82 -1.49 -9.54 15.62
C LYS A 82 -0.29 -8.67 15.97
N TYR A 83 0.84 -8.95 15.34
CA TYR A 83 2.13 -8.33 15.63
C TYR A 83 2.57 -7.39 14.49
N ILE A 84 3.26 -6.33 14.91
CA ILE A 84 3.95 -5.40 14.03
C ILE A 84 5.43 -5.66 14.20
N THR A 85 6.15 -5.87 13.10
CA THR A 85 7.60 -6.10 13.10
C THR A 85 8.32 -4.79 12.83
N MET A 86 9.31 -4.47 13.67
CA MET A 86 10.17 -3.31 13.47
C MET A 86 11.56 -3.55 14.06
N PRO A 87 12.59 -2.78 13.62
CA PRO A 87 13.98 -3.04 14.03
C PRO A 87 14.26 -2.82 15.53
N LYS A 88 13.61 -1.82 16.13
CA LYS A 88 13.81 -1.44 17.56
C LYS A 88 12.54 -0.79 18.12
N GLY A 89 12.30 -1.02 19.43
CA GLY A 89 11.24 -0.38 20.18
C GLY A 89 9.85 -0.87 19.80
N GLU A 90 8.89 0.03 19.89
CA GLU A 90 7.48 -0.20 19.56
C GLU A 90 6.96 0.88 18.60
N LEU A 91 5.82 0.63 17.97
CA LEU A 91 5.15 1.62 17.14
C LEU A 91 4.56 2.71 18.02
N ALA A 92 5.10 3.93 17.91
CA ALA A 92 4.73 5.04 18.79
C ALA A 92 4.91 6.42 18.12
N GLY A 93 4.22 7.42 18.65
CA GLY A 93 4.30 8.79 18.14
C GLY A 93 3.41 9.02 16.91
N ARG A 94 3.89 9.84 15.97
CA ARG A 94 3.17 10.18 14.73
C ARG A 94 3.53 9.17 13.66
N ILE A 95 2.55 8.45 13.15
CA ILE A 95 2.75 7.32 12.24
C ILE A 95 2.24 7.65 10.84
N LEU A 96 3.07 7.40 9.83
CA LEU A 96 2.66 7.35 8.43
C LEU A 96 2.34 5.90 8.06
N LEU A 97 1.05 5.59 7.88
CA LEU A 97 0.59 4.29 7.38
C LEU A 97 0.67 4.27 5.86
N VAL A 98 1.37 3.30 5.28
CA VAL A 98 1.62 3.20 3.84
C VAL A 98 1.08 1.91 3.26
N ASP A 99 0.33 2.03 2.17
CA ASP A 99 -0.06 0.93 1.29
C ASP A 99 0.11 1.35 -0.18
N ASP A 100 -0.06 0.43 -1.12
CA ASP A 100 -0.02 0.75 -2.55
C ASP A 100 -1.36 1.32 -3.05
N LEU A 101 -2.47 0.79 -2.58
CA LEU A 101 -3.80 1.04 -3.13
C LEU A 101 -4.89 1.05 -2.06
N SER A 102 -5.77 2.06 -2.12
CA SER A 102 -7.09 2.02 -1.46
C SER A 102 -8.16 1.60 -2.47
N ASP A 103 -8.41 0.30 -2.59
CA ASP A 103 -9.43 -0.26 -3.51
C ASP A 103 -10.84 -0.04 -2.93
N SER A 104 -11.35 -0.96 -2.13
CA SER A 104 -12.62 -0.79 -1.40
C SER A 104 -12.47 0.09 -0.14
N GLY A 105 -11.26 0.29 0.33
CA GLY A 105 -10.94 1.02 1.55
C GLY A 105 -11.14 0.23 2.85
N VAL A 106 -11.69 -0.98 2.78
CA VAL A 106 -12.01 -1.79 3.97
C VAL A 106 -10.76 -2.12 4.79
N THR A 107 -9.68 -2.55 4.14
CA THR A 107 -8.42 -2.89 4.81
C THR A 107 -7.82 -1.67 5.51
N LEU A 108 -7.66 -0.56 4.79
CA LEU A 108 -7.09 0.66 5.36
C LEU A 108 -7.92 1.18 6.53
N ARG A 109 -9.25 1.21 6.42
CA ARG A 109 -10.14 1.61 7.50
C ARG A 109 -9.93 0.75 8.73
N ALA A 110 -9.96 -0.57 8.59
CA ALA A 110 -9.80 -1.50 9.72
C ALA A 110 -8.42 -1.34 10.41
N VAL A 111 -7.36 -1.15 9.63
CA VAL A 111 -6.02 -0.89 10.16
C VAL A 111 -5.98 0.46 10.89
N VAL A 112 -6.51 1.52 10.30
CA VAL A 112 -6.57 2.85 10.91
C VAL A 112 -7.34 2.82 12.23
N ASP A 113 -8.52 2.17 12.26
CA ASP A 113 -9.33 2.06 13.48
C ASP A 113 -8.58 1.30 14.58
N ARG A 114 -7.89 0.22 14.23
CA ARG A 114 -7.04 -0.52 15.17
C ARG A 114 -5.89 0.34 15.72
N LEU A 115 -5.16 1.04 14.85
CA LEU A 115 -4.00 1.82 15.24
C LEU A 115 -4.39 3.04 16.10
N ARG A 116 -5.49 3.70 15.78
CA ARG A 116 -6.03 4.80 16.59
C ARG A 116 -6.44 4.38 18.00
N GLY A 117 -6.71 3.09 18.21
CA GLY A 117 -6.95 2.52 19.54
C GLY A 117 -5.69 2.25 20.35
N MET A 118 -4.49 2.44 19.80
CA MET A 118 -3.22 2.21 20.49
C MET A 118 -2.76 3.48 21.23
N PRO A 119 -2.59 3.44 22.57
CA PRO A 119 -2.22 4.64 23.34
C PRO A 119 -0.84 5.21 22.98
N SER A 120 0.03 4.39 22.39
CA SER A 120 1.37 4.80 21.94
C SER A 120 1.35 5.68 20.70
N ILE A 121 0.26 5.70 19.94
CA ILE A 121 0.14 6.46 18.68
C ILE A 121 -0.54 7.80 18.98
N SER A 122 0.18 8.90 18.76
CA SER A 122 -0.33 10.25 19.00
C SER A 122 -1.07 10.83 17.78
N GLU A 123 -0.62 10.50 16.57
CA GLU A 123 -1.25 10.90 15.31
C GLU A 123 -1.00 9.83 14.24
N LEU A 124 -1.97 9.65 13.36
CA LEU A 124 -1.90 8.67 12.28
C LEU A 124 -2.40 9.32 10.99
N ARG A 125 -1.57 9.30 9.95
CA ARG A 125 -1.98 9.63 8.58
C ARG A 125 -1.65 8.49 7.64
N SER A 126 -2.45 8.35 6.60
CA SER A 126 -2.36 7.28 5.62
C SER A 126 -1.92 7.80 4.25
N ALA A 127 -1.11 7.01 3.56
CA ALA A 127 -0.57 7.33 2.25
C ALA A 127 -0.66 6.11 1.31
N VAL A 128 -1.14 6.34 0.10
CA VAL A 128 -1.21 5.32 -0.96
C VAL A 128 -0.83 5.92 -2.31
N ILE A 129 -0.49 5.08 -3.28
CA ILE A 129 -0.26 5.55 -4.64
C ILE A 129 -1.61 5.86 -5.30
N TRP A 130 -2.55 4.90 -5.25
CA TRP A 130 -3.87 5.05 -5.86
C TRP A 130 -5.00 4.97 -4.83
N THR A 131 -6.05 5.75 -5.05
CA THR A 131 -7.34 5.54 -4.40
C THR A 131 -8.44 5.45 -5.46
N LYS A 132 -9.33 4.47 -5.34
CA LYS A 132 -10.45 4.31 -6.26
C LYS A 132 -11.65 5.13 -5.79
N GLY A 133 -12.46 5.61 -6.75
CA GLY A 133 -13.66 6.39 -6.45
C GLY A 133 -14.71 5.65 -5.61
N VAL A 134 -14.67 4.31 -5.66
CA VAL A 134 -15.56 3.42 -4.87
C VAL A 134 -15.04 3.15 -3.45
N SER A 135 -13.81 3.60 -3.12
CA SER A 135 -13.24 3.37 -1.80
C SER A 135 -14.06 4.02 -0.69
N SER A 136 -14.38 3.26 0.34
CA SER A 136 -15.08 3.73 1.54
C SER A 136 -14.17 4.50 2.50
N TYR A 137 -12.86 4.54 2.23
CA TYR A 137 -11.86 5.25 3.00
C TYR A 137 -11.02 6.14 2.08
N THR A 138 -10.93 7.43 2.41
CA THR A 138 -10.07 8.37 1.68
C THR A 138 -8.76 8.50 2.45
N PRO A 139 -7.62 8.08 1.88
CA PRO A 139 -6.31 8.28 2.49
C PRO A 139 -5.96 9.78 2.62
N ASP A 140 -5.13 10.13 3.60
CA ASP A 140 -4.67 11.51 3.79
C ASP A 140 -3.80 11.99 2.64
N TYR A 141 -2.99 11.06 2.10
CA TYR A 141 -2.13 11.29 0.93
C TYR A 141 -2.37 10.24 -0.14
N PHE A 142 -2.54 10.67 -1.37
CA PHE A 142 -2.59 9.78 -2.53
C PHE A 142 -2.04 10.51 -3.76
N VAL A 143 -1.49 9.77 -4.72
CA VAL A 143 -0.97 10.38 -5.95
C VAL A 143 -2.11 10.55 -6.95
N GLU A 144 -2.87 9.49 -7.18
CA GLU A 144 -3.93 9.48 -8.18
C GLU A 144 -5.25 8.98 -7.58
N LYS A 145 -6.33 9.68 -7.92
CA LYS A 145 -7.70 9.24 -7.65
C LYS A 145 -8.31 8.74 -8.95
N LEU A 146 -8.60 7.45 -8.99
CA LEU A 146 -9.23 6.82 -10.15
C LEU A 146 -10.74 6.95 -10.03
N PRO A 147 -11.40 7.64 -10.96
CA PRO A 147 -12.86 7.88 -10.88
C PRO A 147 -13.66 6.59 -11.04
N THR A 148 -13.11 5.64 -11.78
CA THR A 148 -13.63 4.29 -11.97
C THR A 148 -12.85 3.31 -11.10
N SER A 149 -13.15 2.00 -11.24
CA SER A 149 -12.46 0.95 -10.51
C SER A 149 -11.72 0.00 -11.47
N PRO A 150 -10.72 0.49 -12.25
CA PRO A 150 -9.97 -0.37 -13.14
C PRO A 150 -9.16 -1.39 -12.34
N TRP A 151 -8.86 -2.52 -12.96
CA TRP A 151 -7.82 -3.40 -12.46
C TRP A 151 -6.46 -2.74 -12.71
N ILE A 152 -5.67 -2.54 -11.66
CA ILE A 152 -4.33 -1.96 -11.78
C ILE A 152 -3.35 -3.11 -11.89
N HIS A 153 -2.72 -3.24 -13.06
CA HIS A 153 -1.63 -4.20 -13.30
C HIS A 153 -0.33 -3.53 -12.85
N GLN A 154 0.03 -3.77 -11.60
CA GLN A 154 1.28 -3.28 -11.04
C GLN A 154 2.46 -4.11 -11.58
N PRO A 155 3.65 -3.52 -11.77
CA PRO A 155 4.74 -4.18 -12.49
C PRO A 155 5.27 -5.46 -11.82
N PHE A 156 4.98 -5.66 -10.56
CA PHE A 156 5.38 -6.86 -9.81
C PHE A 156 4.31 -7.96 -9.80
N GLU A 157 3.08 -7.68 -10.26
CA GLU A 157 2.01 -8.69 -10.28
C GLU A 157 2.32 -9.84 -11.25
N GLU A 158 3.21 -9.62 -12.23
CA GLU A 158 3.68 -10.72 -13.09
C GLU A 158 4.30 -11.88 -12.30
N TYR A 159 4.87 -11.59 -11.12
CA TYR A 159 5.50 -12.61 -10.27
C TYR A 159 4.50 -13.42 -9.44
N ASP A 160 3.24 -13.04 -9.38
CA ASP A 160 2.23 -13.79 -8.61
C ASP A 160 1.99 -15.18 -9.25
N ASP A 161 2.05 -15.26 -10.59
CA ASP A 161 1.87 -16.51 -11.34
C ASP A 161 3.17 -17.08 -11.89
N LEU A 162 4.25 -16.28 -11.93
CA LEU A 162 5.54 -16.71 -12.48
C LEU A 162 6.28 -17.61 -11.48
N ARG A 163 6.69 -18.79 -11.95
CA ARG A 163 7.46 -19.77 -11.18
C ARG A 163 8.90 -19.86 -11.70
N PRO A 164 9.86 -20.46 -10.95
CA PRO A 164 11.26 -20.57 -11.37
C PRO A 164 11.45 -21.12 -12.78
N GLU A 165 10.66 -22.12 -13.17
CA GLU A 165 10.71 -22.72 -14.49
C GLU A 165 10.28 -21.74 -15.60
N GLY A 166 9.35 -20.85 -15.29
CA GLY A 166 8.94 -19.77 -16.19
C GLY A 166 10.00 -18.69 -16.29
N LEU A 167 10.66 -18.36 -15.17
CA LEU A 167 11.77 -17.41 -15.14
C LEU A 167 12.96 -17.90 -15.97
N ALA A 168 13.34 -19.18 -15.85
CA ALA A 168 14.45 -19.77 -16.61
C ALA A 168 14.29 -19.57 -18.12
N LYS A 169 13.04 -19.64 -18.63
CA LYS A 169 12.76 -19.41 -20.06
C LYS A 169 13.02 -17.98 -20.52
N LYS A 170 12.93 -16.97 -19.61
CA LYS A 170 13.23 -15.57 -19.94
C LYS A 170 14.73 -15.34 -20.15
N PHE A 171 15.59 -16.13 -19.54
CA PHE A 171 17.04 -15.93 -19.56
C PHE A 171 17.81 -16.90 -20.45
N VAL A 172 17.13 -17.85 -21.11
CA VAL A 172 17.76 -18.85 -22.00
C VAL A 172 18.95 -19.54 -21.28
N ILE A 173 18.73 -19.99 -20.04
CA ILE A 173 19.73 -20.73 -19.27
C ILE A 173 19.55 -22.23 -19.53
#